data_d7fa9be49fa116c6662433da5b8146e3
#
_entry.id   d7fa9be49fa116c6662433da5b8146e3
#
_cell.length_a   1.000
_cell.length_b   1.000
_cell.length_c   1.000
_cell.angle_alpha   90.00
_cell.angle_beta   90.00
_cell.angle_gamma   90.00
#
_symmetry.space_group_name_H-M   'P 1'
#
loop_
_entity.id
_entity.type
_entity.pdbx_description
1 polymer ?
#
loop_
_entity_poly.entity_id
_entity_poly.type
_entity_poly.pdbx_seq_one_letter_code
_entity_poly.pdbx_strand_id
1 'polypeptide(L)'
;MDHNKLWKIIKVMGILDHLTCLLRNPYAGQEATVRTGHGTMDWFQIGKGVHQGCILSHCLFNLYAEYIMRNAGLDEAQAGIKIAGRNVNNLRWYADDTTLMAEREGELKNLLMKVKERVKKLA
;
A
#
# COMPACT_ATOMS: atom_id res chain seq x y z
N MET A 1 -6.81 1.86 2.85
CA MET A 1 -6.01 0.87 3.61
C MET A 1 -6.66 0.70 4.97
N ASP A 2 -7.09 -0.50 5.30
CA ASP A 2 -7.71 -0.85 6.59
C ASP A 2 -6.63 -1.13 7.64
N HIS A 3 -6.75 -0.57 8.85
CA HIS A 3 -5.73 -0.72 9.90
C HIS A 3 -5.55 -2.17 10.32
N ASN A 4 -6.64 -2.92 10.49
CA ASN A 4 -6.55 -4.32 10.91
C ASN A 4 -5.84 -5.20 9.88
N LYS A 5 -6.06 -4.94 8.59
CA LYS A 5 -5.38 -5.62 7.50
C LYS A 5 -3.91 -5.23 7.44
N LEU A 6 -3.59 -3.94 7.64
CA LEU A 6 -2.22 -3.44 7.68
C LEU A 6 -1.39 -4.17 8.76
N TRP A 7 -1.93 -4.30 9.98
CA TRP A 7 -1.21 -4.97 11.07
C TRP A 7 -0.96 -6.46 10.80
N LYS A 8 -1.90 -7.13 10.14
CA LYS A 8 -1.70 -8.53 9.70
C LYS A 8 -0.59 -8.63 8.65
N ILE A 9 -0.56 -7.72 7.69
CA ILE A 9 0.46 -7.66 6.64
C ILE A 9 1.85 -7.46 7.25
N ILE A 10 2.00 -6.50 8.15
CA ILE A 10 3.26 -6.20 8.84
C ILE A 10 3.80 -7.44 9.56
N LYS A 11 2.95 -8.21 10.23
CA LYS A 11 3.32 -9.49 10.84
C LYS A 11 3.79 -10.52 9.82
N VAL A 12 3.06 -10.69 8.73
CA VAL A 12 3.43 -11.63 7.64
C VAL A 12 4.75 -11.23 6.99
N MET A 13 5.04 -9.93 6.93
CA MET A 13 6.32 -9.41 6.42
C MET A 13 7.52 -9.63 7.38
N GLY A 14 7.29 -10.23 8.55
CA GLY A 14 8.34 -10.58 9.50
C GLY A 14 8.70 -9.47 10.49
N ILE A 15 7.89 -8.42 10.60
CA ILE A 15 8.08 -7.37 11.60
C ILE A 15 7.70 -7.94 12.99
N LEU A 16 8.60 -7.77 13.95
CA LEU A 16 8.45 -8.30 15.31
C LEU A 16 7.21 -7.71 16.01
N ASP A 17 6.55 -8.53 16.82
CA ASP A 17 5.29 -8.15 17.48
C ASP A 17 5.39 -6.88 18.33
N HIS A 18 6.48 -6.68 19.06
CA HIS A 18 6.68 -5.48 19.86
C HIS A 18 6.80 -4.22 19.01
N LEU A 19 7.47 -4.31 17.83
CA LEU A 19 7.54 -3.19 16.88
C LEU A 19 6.17 -2.93 16.25
N THR A 20 5.43 -3.99 15.91
CA THR A 20 4.06 -3.86 15.41
C THR A 20 3.15 -3.15 16.43
N CYS A 21 3.29 -3.45 17.73
CA CYS A 21 2.57 -2.74 18.78
C CYS A 21 2.94 -1.25 18.84
N LEU A 22 4.22 -0.91 18.75
CA LEU A 22 4.69 0.48 18.73
C LEU A 22 4.16 1.25 17.51
N LEU A 23 4.14 0.61 16.34
CA LEU A 23 3.59 1.18 15.12
C LEU A 23 2.08 1.38 15.19
N ARG A 24 1.38 0.49 15.89
CA ARG A 24 -0.07 0.51 16.06
C ARG A 24 -0.54 1.58 17.04
N ASN A 25 0.23 1.87 18.09
CA ASN A 25 -0.17 2.79 19.14
C ASN A 25 -0.60 4.18 18.62
N PRO A 26 0.12 4.85 17.70
CA PRO A 26 -0.30 6.14 17.16
C PRO A 26 -1.63 6.11 16.40
N TYR A 27 -2.07 4.93 15.95
CA TYR A 27 -3.30 4.75 15.18
C TYR A 27 -4.46 4.19 16.02
N ALA A 28 -4.19 3.77 17.25
CA ALA A 28 -5.21 3.20 18.14
C ALA A 28 -6.09 4.30 18.72
N GLY A 29 -7.41 4.18 18.52
CA GLY A 29 -8.37 5.12 19.09
C GLY A 29 -8.30 6.53 18.51
N GLN A 30 -7.73 6.70 17.31
CA GLN A 30 -7.72 8.01 16.65
C GLN A 30 -9.14 8.45 16.29
N GLU A 31 -9.43 9.68 16.67
CA GLU A 31 -10.66 10.37 16.33
C GLU A 31 -10.35 11.65 15.54
N ALA A 32 -11.25 12.01 14.65
CA ALA A 32 -11.16 13.26 13.92
C ALA A 32 -12.49 14.00 13.94
N THR A 33 -12.42 15.30 13.76
CA THR A 33 -13.57 16.16 13.54
C THR A 33 -13.26 17.12 12.39
N VAL A 34 -14.29 17.59 11.72
CA VAL A 34 -14.16 18.56 10.63
C VAL A 34 -14.68 19.91 11.10
N ARG A 35 -13.85 20.93 10.97
CA ARG A 35 -14.23 22.31 11.23
C ARG A 35 -14.73 22.94 9.93
N THR A 36 -15.96 23.39 9.95
CA THR A 36 -16.59 24.10 8.80
C THR A 36 -16.85 25.57 9.17
N GLY A 37 -17.23 26.38 8.21
CA GLY A 37 -17.67 27.77 8.48
C GLY A 37 -18.90 27.88 9.38
N HIS A 38 -19.64 26.80 9.57
CA HIS A 38 -20.85 26.73 10.41
C HIS A 38 -20.63 26.09 11.78
N GLY A 39 -19.39 25.70 12.11
CA GLY A 39 -19.04 25.06 13.37
C GLY A 39 -18.20 23.79 13.19
N THR A 40 -18.03 23.05 14.28
CA THR A 40 -17.30 21.79 14.33
C THR A 40 -18.30 20.63 14.28
N MET A 41 -18.06 19.63 13.45
CA MET A 41 -18.86 18.41 13.38
C MET A 41 -18.56 17.49 14.58
N ASP A 42 -19.40 16.48 14.79
CA ASP A 42 -19.16 15.44 15.79
C ASP A 42 -17.87 14.67 15.49
N TRP A 43 -17.24 14.18 16.55
CA TRP A 43 -16.04 13.35 16.45
C TRP A 43 -16.39 11.99 15.87
N PHE A 44 -15.55 11.50 14.97
CA PHE A 44 -15.66 10.17 14.38
C PHE A 44 -14.33 9.41 14.45
N GLN A 45 -14.41 8.10 14.62
CA GLN A 45 -13.22 7.25 14.71
C GLN A 45 -12.58 6.99 13.36
N ILE A 46 -11.25 7.03 13.32
CA ILE A 46 -10.45 6.74 12.13
C ILE A 46 -9.97 5.30 12.21
N GLY A 47 -10.52 4.43 11.34
CA GLY A 47 -10.12 3.02 11.22
C GLY A 47 -9.35 2.70 9.93
N LYS A 48 -9.12 3.70 9.07
CA LYS A 48 -8.51 3.51 7.75
C LYS A 48 -7.57 4.66 7.41
N GLY A 49 -6.63 4.37 6.51
CA GLY A 49 -5.67 5.35 6.00
C GLY A 49 -4.39 5.42 6.81
N VAL A 50 -3.53 6.35 6.45
CA VAL A 50 -2.32 6.74 7.18
C VAL A 50 -2.28 8.25 7.34
N HIS A 51 -1.66 8.71 8.40
CA HIS A 51 -1.61 10.13 8.74
C HIS A 51 -0.73 10.89 7.73
N GLN A 52 -1.26 11.91 7.06
CA GLN A 52 -0.48 12.75 6.16
C GLN A 52 0.59 13.54 6.93
N GLY A 53 1.77 13.69 6.31
CA GLY A 53 2.89 14.44 6.91
C GLY A 53 3.70 13.67 7.97
N CYS A 54 3.34 12.44 8.30
CA CYS A 54 4.11 11.59 9.20
C CYS A 54 5.12 10.74 8.43
N ILE A 55 6.39 10.73 8.85
CA ILE A 55 7.46 9.90 8.24
C ILE A 55 7.08 8.42 8.28
N LEU A 56 6.43 7.97 9.35
CA LEU A 56 5.98 6.59 9.52
C LEU A 56 4.98 6.17 8.45
N SER A 57 4.14 7.08 7.97
CA SER A 57 3.11 6.79 6.97
C SER A 57 3.69 6.31 5.65
N HIS A 58 4.82 6.85 5.23
CA HIS A 58 5.55 6.41 4.03
C HIS A 58 6.03 4.97 4.17
N CYS A 59 6.61 4.63 5.31
CA CYS A 59 7.09 3.26 5.58
C CYS A 59 5.93 2.26 5.59
N LEU A 60 4.83 2.59 6.26
CA LEU A 60 3.64 1.74 6.33
C LEU A 60 2.99 1.55 4.96
N PHE A 61 2.90 2.60 4.18
CA PHE A 61 2.38 2.53 2.81
C PHE A 61 3.27 1.65 1.93
N ASN A 62 4.58 1.85 1.97
CA ASN A 62 5.53 1.05 1.19
C ASN A 62 5.48 -0.43 1.55
N LEU A 63 5.41 -0.78 2.84
CA LEU A 63 5.26 -2.18 3.28
C LEU A 63 3.94 -2.79 2.79
N TYR A 64 2.86 -2.05 2.86
CA TYR A 64 1.57 -2.49 2.37
C TYR A 64 1.58 -2.72 0.86
N ALA A 65 2.15 -1.80 0.11
CA ALA A 65 2.29 -1.86 -1.32
C ALA A 65 3.19 -3.04 -1.77
N GLU A 66 4.34 -3.19 -1.13
CA GLU A 66 5.27 -4.30 -1.35
C GLU A 66 4.59 -5.66 -1.14
N TYR A 67 3.83 -5.80 -0.07
CA TYR A 67 3.06 -7.03 0.18
C TYR A 67 2.06 -7.34 -0.94
N ILE A 68 1.34 -6.32 -1.43
CA ILE A 68 0.39 -6.49 -2.54
C ILE A 68 1.12 -7.00 -3.78
N MET A 69 2.26 -6.41 -4.11
CA MET A 69 3.01 -6.72 -5.33
C MET A 69 3.66 -8.08 -5.28
N ARG A 70 4.28 -8.47 -4.18
CA ARG A 70 4.80 -9.83 -3.98
C ARG A 70 3.71 -10.88 -4.16
N ASN A 71 2.53 -10.67 -3.57
CA ASN A 71 1.41 -11.58 -3.70
C ASN A 71 0.72 -11.56 -5.08
N ALA A 72 0.97 -10.53 -5.89
CA ALA A 72 0.53 -10.48 -7.28
C ALA A 72 1.51 -11.20 -8.22
N GLY A 73 2.65 -11.72 -7.71
CA GLY A 73 3.70 -12.36 -8.51
C GLY A 73 4.45 -11.36 -9.39
N LEU A 74 4.56 -10.12 -8.93
CA LEU A 74 5.30 -9.04 -9.57
C LEU A 74 6.68 -8.86 -8.94
N ASP A 75 7.29 -9.95 -8.48
CA ASP A 75 8.66 -9.93 -7.96
C ASP A 75 9.64 -9.46 -9.03
N GLU A 76 10.52 -8.59 -8.63
CA GLU A 76 11.52 -7.90 -9.46
C GLU A 76 12.41 -8.85 -10.29
N ALA A 77 12.47 -10.13 -9.92
CA ALA A 77 13.39 -11.10 -10.51
C ALA A 77 12.94 -11.73 -11.84
N GLN A 78 11.66 -11.67 -12.22
CA GLN A 78 11.14 -12.46 -13.35
C GLN A 78 10.44 -11.70 -14.47
N ALA A 79 10.14 -10.43 -14.29
CA ALA A 79 9.39 -9.67 -15.27
C ALA A 79 10.04 -8.30 -15.50
N GLY A 80 10.97 -8.22 -16.40
CA GLY A 80 11.60 -6.98 -16.84
C GLY A 80 11.37 -6.74 -18.32
N ILE A 81 11.01 -5.52 -18.69
CA ILE A 81 11.05 -5.06 -20.08
C ILE A 81 12.48 -4.67 -20.42
N LYS A 82 12.99 -5.13 -21.57
CA LYS A 82 14.29 -4.70 -22.06
C LYS A 82 14.16 -3.40 -22.83
N ILE A 83 14.67 -2.32 -22.26
CA ILE A 83 14.75 -1.02 -22.93
C ILE A 83 16.24 -0.70 -23.13
N ALA A 84 16.68 -0.56 -24.38
CA ALA A 84 18.08 -0.26 -24.74
C ALA A 84 19.11 -1.20 -24.06
N GLY A 85 18.78 -2.50 -23.97
CA GLY A 85 19.65 -3.52 -23.36
C GLY A 85 19.65 -3.57 -21.83
N ARG A 86 18.87 -2.74 -21.16
CA ARG A 86 18.70 -2.74 -19.70
C ARG A 86 17.36 -3.34 -19.33
N ASN A 87 17.34 -4.22 -18.32
CA ASN A 87 16.09 -4.69 -17.74
C ASN A 87 15.48 -3.57 -16.90
N VAL A 88 14.24 -3.22 -17.21
CA VAL A 88 13.43 -2.25 -16.46
C VAL A 88 12.28 -3.03 -15.82
N ASN A 89 12.11 -2.88 -14.52
CA ASN A 89 11.05 -3.57 -13.80
C ASN A 89 9.67 -3.21 -14.36
N ASN A 90 8.78 -4.18 -14.40
CA ASN A 90 7.41 -4.02 -14.90
C ASN A 90 6.55 -3.07 -14.05
N LEU A 91 7.04 -2.71 -12.88
CA LEU A 91 6.34 -1.89 -11.92
C LEU A 91 7.21 -0.70 -11.52
N ARG A 92 6.65 0.49 -11.61
CA ARG A 92 7.26 1.71 -11.08
C ARG A 92 6.28 2.43 -10.16
N TRP A 93 6.81 2.88 -9.03
CA TRP A 93 6.09 3.64 -8.04
C TRP A 93 6.54 5.10 -8.06
N TYR A 94 5.58 5.99 -7.99
CA TYR A 94 5.83 7.40 -7.72
C TYR A 94 4.75 7.88 -6.76
N ALA A 95 5.11 8.01 -5.49
CA ALA A 95 4.17 8.30 -4.40
C ALA A 95 2.98 7.31 -4.38
N ASP A 96 1.77 7.78 -4.63
CA ASP A 96 0.54 7.02 -4.75
C ASP A 96 0.25 6.51 -6.18
N ASP A 97 0.99 7.01 -7.16
CA ASP A 97 0.88 6.58 -8.55
C ASP A 97 1.68 5.31 -8.81
N THR A 98 1.06 4.40 -9.55
CA THR A 98 1.69 3.12 -9.94
C THR A 98 1.61 2.93 -11.44
N THR A 99 2.75 2.70 -12.08
CA THR A 99 2.84 2.40 -13.51
C THR A 99 3.17 0.93 -13.71
N LEU A 100 2.32 0.23 -14.47
CA LEU A 100 2.55 -1.13 -14.92
C LEU A 100 3.05 -1.12 -16.37
N MET A 101 4.07 -1.90 -16.66
CA MET A 101 4.66 -2.02 -18.01
C MET A 101 4.77 -3.49 -18.38
N ALA A 102 4.52 -3.81 -19.65
CA ALA A 102 4.72 -5.13 -20.21
C ALA A 102 5.11 -5.02 -21.69
N GLU A 103 5.77 -6.05 -22.22
CA GLU A 103 6.15 -6.08 -23.65
C GLU A 103 4.95 -6.33 -24.56
N ARG A 104 3.91 -7.01 -24.05
CA ARG A 104 2.72 -7.40 -24.81
C ARG A 104 1.43 -6.95 -24.10
N GLU A 105 0.45 -6.59 -24.90
CA GLU A 105 -0.87 -6.17 -24.38
C GLU A 105 -1.54 -7.24 -23.49
N GLY A 106 -1.45 -8.53 -23.87
CA GLY A 106 -1.99 -9.63 -23.08
C GLY A 106 -1.34 -9.77 -21.71
N GLU A 107 -0.02 -9.57 -21.62
CA GLU A 107 0.72 -9.57 -20.36
C GLU A 107 0.30 -8.39 -19.47
N LEU A 108 0.18 -7.20 -20.06
CA LEU A 108 -0.26 -6.00 -19.34
C LEU A 108 -1.66 -6.19 -18.75
N LYS A 109 -2.60 -6.75 -19.53
CA LYS A 109 -3.95 -7.07 -19.04
C LYS A 109 -3.91 -8.05 -17.88
N ASN A 110 -3.11 -9.12 -17.98
CA ASN A 110 -2.95 -10.11 -16.91
C ASN A 110 -2.36 -9.51 -15.64
N LEU A 111 -1.33 -8.67 -15.75
CA LEU A 111 -0.73 -7.95 -14.63
C LEU A 111 -1.75 -7.04 -13.95
N LEU A 112 -2.48 -6.25 -14.74
CA LEU A 112 -3.51 -5.35 -14.23
C LEU A 112 -4.62 -6.11 -13.49
N MET A 113 -5.08 -7.23 -14.03
CA MET A 113 -6.11 -8.07 -13.38
C MET A 113 -5.62 -8.64 -12.06
N LYS A 114 -4.38 -9.17 -12.00
CA LYS A 114 -3.78 -9.67 -10.76
C LYS A 114 -3.69 -8.60 -9.69
N VAL A 115 -3.18 -7.41 -10.03
CA VAL A 115 -3.09 -6.27 -9.09
C VAL A 115 -4.48 -5.87 -8.61
N LYS A 116 -5.44 -5.71 -9.52
CA LYS A 116 -6.82 -5.33 -9.19
C LYS A 116 -7.50 -6.31 -8.24
N GLU A 117 -7.32 -7.61 -8.44
CA GLU A 117 -7.87 -8.64 -7.54
C GLU A 117 -7.23 -8.58 -6.16
N ARG A 118 -5.92 -8.38 -6.08
CA ARG A 118 -5.22 -8.28 -4.79
C ARG A 118 -5.61 -7.03 -4.02
N VAL A 119 -5.68 -5.90 -4.69
CA VAL A 119 -6.16 -4.65 -4.07
C VAL A 119 -7.58 -4.82 -3.54
N LYS A 120 -8.49 -5.43 -4.32
CA LYS A 120 -9.87 -5.69 -3.86
C LYS A 120 -9.93 -6.60 -2.63
N LYS A 121 -9.09 -7.63 -2.55
CA LYS A 121 -9.04 -8.52 -1.36
C LYS A 121 -8.52 -7.82 -0.11
N LEU A 122 -7.73 -6.77 -0.29
CA LEU A 122 -7.09 -6.03 0.80
C LEU A 122 -7.80 -4.70 1.13
N ALA A 123 -8.61 -4.19 0.22
CA ALA A 123 -9.49 -3.06 0.50
C ALA A 123 -10.72 -3.52 1.28
#